data_c5832539d6c3b5234d9df3b82d554591
#
_entry.id   c5832539d6c3b5234d9df3b82d554591
#
_cell.length_a   1.000
_cell.length_b   1.000
_cell.length_c   1.000
_cell.angle_alpha   90.00
_cell.angle_beta   90.00
_cell.angle_gamma   90.00
#
_symmetry.space_group_name_H-M   'P 1'
#
loop_
_entity.id
_entity.type
_entity.pdbx_description
1 polymer ?
#
loop_
_entity_poly.entity_id
_entity_poly.type
_entity_poly.pdbx_seq_one_letter_code
_entity_poly.pdbx_strand_id
1 'polypeptide(L)'
;MPTTQYYQQKIDAGNAEIRRIQERLNGMALLRLLTFAGIIACIYFLANQYSPILLAGAIGCIAAFIICINIYYRWKDDRRLQEKLVFVYSNELGLLSGTLNRFPDGAAFLSSENYLDDLDIFGRGSLFHLFNRTTTVKGRNALASLLCRSLTEPAAIVREQAAIRVLAAQDGLRQLLTAHGLLNDDKETDIDPGNFRLWLTTPPILYRHTLRLIGIYLLIAFNTFAIGYWIARNNYTFALAGALISRLILAACGKYVIRQHEQIDDKKALLDQYAGILAAFEAVDPQDSAVLADLRARTVDARVAFERLSGISNFFNYRTNGMVNLLLNTFFLFDLHAVLRLERWKAASHAAFPGWLEAIAAIERLNSLATFAFNNPSYSYPSPVASPTSFIEAAQIAHPLISAERRVANDCTIGRDEKLILITGSNMSGKTTFLRTLGVNCLMAQCGLPVCAASFTFTPLELLTSLRIDDSLLDQTSYFMAELKKLQRIIHCLQTGAKALVLIDEILRGTNSEDKTFGSEHFIRRLLQYHCLALFATHDLALGTLEQPGSITNYCFESVIENGELHFNYQLQRGIARNRNASFLMKKMDII
;
A
#
# COMPACT_ATOMS: atom_id res chain seq x y z
N MET A 1 -17.61 0.57 -21.21
CA MET A 1 -17.47 -0.89 -21.08
C MET A 1 -17.66 -1.25 -19.61
N PRO A 2 -18.44 -2.25 -19.21
CA PRO A 2 -18.53 -2.67 -17.82
C PRO A 2 -17.16 -3.04 -17.26
N THR A 3 -16.83 -2.63 -16.04
CA THR A 3 -15.52 -2.83 -15.42
C THR A 3 -15.12 -4.31 -15.35
N THR A 4 -16.08 -5.20 -15.15
CA THR A 4 -15.88 -6.67 -15.16
C THR A 4 -15.42 -7.18 -16.53
N GLN A 5 -16.02 -6.71 -17.62
CA GLN A 5 -15.63 -7.09 -18.99
C GLN A 5 -14.22 -6.59 -19.33
N TYR A 6 -13.85 -5.40 -18.87
CA TYR A 6 -12.51 -4.85 -19.02
C TYR A 6 -11.47 -5.79 -18.39
N TYR A 7 -11.66 -6.18 -17.13
CA TYR A 7 -10.72 -7.07 -16.45
C TYR A 7 -10.65 -8.46 -17.08
N GLN A 8 -11.78 -9.03 -17.49
CA GLN A 8 -11.78 -10.34 -18.16
C GLN A 8 -10.96 -10.30 -19.46
N GLN A 9 -11.12 -9.27 -20.29
CA GLN A 9 -10.33 -9.11 -21.52
C GLN A 9 -8.83 -8.98 -21.24
N LYS A 10 -8.44 -8.23 -20.19
CA LYS A 10 -7.03 -8.09 -19.79
C LYS A 10 -6.44 -9.41 -19.30
N ILE A 11 -7.21 -10.21 -18.56
CA ILE A 11 -6.81 -11.55 -18.12
C ILE A 11 -6.58 -12.48 -19.32
N ASP A 12 -7.50 -12.51 -20.26
CA ASP A 12 -7.42 -13.37 -21.45
C ASP A 12 -6.22 -12.99 -22.32
N ALA A 13 -6.01 -11.68 -22.54
CA ALA A 13 -4.85 -11.16 -23.26
C ALA A 13 -3.54 -11.47 -22.55
N GLY A 14 -3.48 -11.29 -21.22
CA GLY A 14 -2.31 -11.61 -20.41
C GLY A 14 -1.95 -13.10 -20.46
N ASN A 15 -2.93 -13.99 -20.35
CA ASN A 15 -2.72 -15.43 -20.46
C ASN A 15 -2.23 -15.86 -21.85
N ALA A 16 -2.71 -15.20 -22.91
CA ALA A 16 -2.21 -15.44 -24.27
C ALA A 16 -0.73 -15.02 -24.42
N GLU A 17 -0.36 -13.86 -23.87
CA GLU A 17 1.03 -13.39 -23.93
C GLU A 17 1.97 -14.25 -23.08
N ILE A 18 1.54 -14.72 -21.89
CA ILE A 18 2.31 -15.67 -21.08
C ILE A 18 2.61 -16.94 -21.87
N ARG A 19 1.64 -17.50 -22.60
CA ARG A 19 1.84 -18.68 -23.44
C ARG A 19 2.84 -18.41 -24.56
N ARG A 20 2.73 -17.27 -25.23
CA ARG A 20 3.63 -16.85 -26.30
C ARG A 20 5.07 -16.68 -25.79
N ILE A 21 5.26 -16.04 -24.64
CA ILE A 21 6.59 -15.88 -24.02
C ILE A 21 7.15 -17.26 -23.64
N GLN A 22 6.31 -18.18 -23.12
CA GLN A 22 6.75 -19.54 -22.77
C GLN A 22 7.26 -20.31 -23.98
N GLU A 23 6.60 -20.22 -25.14
CA GLU A 23 7.06 -20.83 -26.39
C GLU A 23 8.42 -20.30 -26.81
N ARG A 24 8.62 -18.98 -26.71
CA ARG A 24 9.92 -18.33 -26.97
C ARG A 24 11.02 -18.80 -26.01
N LEU A 25 10.70 -18.93 -24.72
CA LEU A 25 11.62 -19.44 -23.70
C LEU A 25 12.05 -20.89 -24.00
N ASN A 26 11.12 -21.75 -24.44
CA ASN A 26 11.42 -23.13 -24.81
C ASN A 26 12.37 -23.19 -26.04
N GLY A 27 12.11 -22.37 -27.06
CA GLY A 27 13.02 -22.23 -28.21
C GLY A 27 14.41 -21.73 -27.82
N MET A 28 14.47 -20.73 -26.94
CA MET A 28 15.74 -20.17 -26.46
C MET A 28 16.52 -21.18 -25.59
N ALA A 29 15.84 -22.02 -24.81
CA ALA A 29 16.47 -23.10 -24.05
C ALA A 29 17.15 -24.13 -24.96
N LEU A 30 16.51 -24.49 -26.08
CA LEU A 30 17.10 -25.35 -27.10
C LEU A 30 18.32 -24.72 -27.75
N LEU A 31 18.23 -23.42 -28.14
CA LEU A 31 19.34 -22.71 -28.74
C LEU A 31 20.55 -22.60 -27.79
N ARG A 32 20.30 -22.38 -26.50
CA ARG A 32 21.33 -22.43 -25.46
C ARG A 32 22.03 -23.78 -25.37
N LEU A 33 21.25 -24.89 -25.44
CA LEU A 33 21.81 -26.24 -25.42
C LEU A 33 22.69 -26.48 -26.64
N LEU A 34 22.24 -26.07 -27.82
CA LEU A 34 23.02 -26.21 -29.08
C LEU A 34 24.32 -25.39 -29.06
N THR A 35 24.28 -24.13 -28.60
CA THR A 35 25.47 -23.29 -28.46
C THR A 35 26.45 -23.86 -27.44
N PHE A 36 25.98 -24.41 -26.33
CA PHE A 36 26.82 -25.07 -25.33
C PHE A 36 27.47 -26.35 -25.87
N ALA A 37 26.72 -27.17 -26.58
CA ALA A 37 27.28 -28.36 -27.27
C ALA A 37 28.35 -27.96 -28.32
N GLY A 38 28.12 -26.86 -29.04
CA GLY A 38 29.11 -26.29 -29.95
C GLY A 38 30.41 -25.86 -29.26
N ILE A 39 30.31 -25.25 -28.08
CA ILE A 39 31.49 -24.90 -27.24
C ILE A 39 32.28 -26.15 -26.90
N ILE A 40 31.61 -27.20 -26.41
CA ILE A 40 32.26 -28.48 -26.04
C ILE A 40 32.94 -29.10 -27.23
N ALA A 41 32.27 -29.16 -28.40
CA ALA A 41 32.82 -29.70 -29.63
C ALA A 41 34.07 -28.92 -30.09
N CYS A 42 34.01 -27.60 -30.11
CA CYS A 42 35.16 -26.75 -30.47
C CYS A 42 36.34 -26.97 -29.53
N ILE A 43 36.11 -27.05 -28.21
CA ILE A 43 37.16 -27.33 -27.20
C ILE A 43 37.78 -28.70 -27.43
N TYR A 44 36.96 -29.73 -27.66
CA TYR A 44 37.45 -31.08 -27.92
C TYR A 44 38.36 -31.16 -29.18
N PHE A 45 37.96 -30.53 -30.29
CA PHE A 45 38.77 -30.51 -31.51
C PHE A 45 40.03 -29.65 -31.33
N LEU A 46 39.97 -28.51 -30.64
CA LEU A 46 41.14 -27.68 -30.33
C LEU A 46 42.19 -28.41 -29.46
N ALA A 47 41.74 -29.27 -28.54
CA ALA A 47 42.65 -30.09 -27.73
C ALA A 47 43.40 -31.15 -28.55
N ASN A 48 42.80 -31.63 -29.66
CA ASN A 48 43.42 -32.61 -30.52
C ASN A 48 44.25 -31.96 -31.67
N GLN A 49 43.79 -30.82 -32.22
CA GLN A 49 44.48 -30.12 -33.31
C GLN A 49 44.22 -28.62 -33.22
N TYR A 50 45.27 -27.83 -33.05
CA TYR A 50 45.14 -26.37 -33.04
C TYR A 50 44.76 -25.85 -34.43
N SER A 51 43.64 -25.09 -34.49
CA SER A 51 43.21 -24.40 -35.69
C SER A 51 42.64 -23.01 -35.32
N PRO A 52 43.11 -21.92 -35.96
CA PRO A 52 42.55 -20.58 -35.72
C PRO A 52 41.03 -20.49 -36.01
N ILE A 53 40.53 -21.29 -36.94
CA ILE A 53 39.11 -21.36 -37.31
C ILE A 53 38.30 -21.98 -36.15
N LEU A 54 38.80 -23.05 -35.53
CA LEU A 54 38.15 -23.68 -34.35
C LEU A 54 38.18 -22.74 -33.15
N LEU A 55 39.26 -21.98 -32.97
CA LEU A 55 39.34 -20.96 -31.91
C LEU A 55 38.30 -19.85 -32.12
N ALA A 56 38.20 -19.32 -33.35
CA ALA A 56 37.20 -18.34 -33.74
C ALA A 56 35.78 -18.88 -33.56
N GLY A 57 35.52 -20.15 -33.91
CA GLY A 57 34.27 -20.85 -33.71
C GLY A 57 33.89 -20.97 -32.22
N ALA A 58 34.87 -21.34 -31.38
CA ALA A 58 34.65 -21.42 -29.92
C ALA A 58 34.27 -20.07 -29.32
N ILE A 59 34.99 -18.99 -29.70
CA ILE A 59 34.69 -17.62 -29.28
C ILE A 59 33.30 -17.21 -29.75
N GLY A 60 32.94 -17.49 -31.01
CA GLY A 60 31.59 -17.24 -31.53
C GLY A 60 30.48 -17.97 -30.78
N CYS A 61 30.67 -19.27 -30.46
CA CYS A 61 29.72 -20.04 -29.66
C CYS A 61 29.60 -19.51 -28.24
N ILE A 62 30.69 -19.09 -27.60
CA ILE A 62 30.66 -18.48 -26.27
C ILE A 62 29.87 -17.15 -26.28
N ALA A 63 30.16 -16.28 -27.27
CA ALA A 63 29.43 -15.03 -27.43
C ALA A 63 27.93 -15.26 -27.65
N ALA A 64 27.56 -16.18 -28.55
CA ALA A 64 26.19 -16.57 -28.80
C ALA A 64 25.50 -17.13 -27.53
N PHE A 65 26.19 -17.99 -26.77
CA PHE A 65 25.68 -18.55 -25.52
C PHE A 65 25.37 -17.46 -24.49
N ILE A 66 26.28 -16.46 -24.34
CA ILE A 66 26.08 -15.33 -23.42
C ILE A 66 24.87 -14.48 -23.86
N ILE A 67 24.74 -14.23 -25.18
CA ILE A 67 23.60 -13.49 -25.74
C ILE A 67 22.28 -14.25 -25.44
N CYS A 68 22.26 -15.57 -25.70
CA CYS A 68 21.08 -16.41 -25.43
C CYS A 68 20.69 -16.40 -23.95
N ILE A 69 21.66 -16.44 -23.04
CA ILE A 69 21.42 -16.34 -21.59
C ILE A 69 20.75 -15.00 -21.26
N ASN A 70 21.28 -13.88 -21.75
CA ASN A 70 20.74 -12.56 -21.46
C ASN A 70 19.30 -12.38 -21.99
N ILE A 71 19.03 -12.87 -23.21
CA ILE A 71 17.69 -12.80 -23.80
C ILE A 71 16.72 -13.70 -23.01
N TYR A 72 17.16 -14.91 -22.62
CA TYR A 72 16.34 -15.85 -21.83
C TYR A 72 15.92 -15.24 -20.49
N TYR A 73 16.84 -14.59 -19.77
CA TYR A 73 16.51 -13.96 -18.49
C TYR A 73 15.56 -12.77 -18.66
N ARG A 74 15.73 -11.94 -19.70
CA ARG A 74 14.80 -10.85 -20.02
C ARG A 74 13.38 -11.39 -20.26
N TRP A 75 13.22 -12.39 -21.10
CA TRP A 75 11.90 -12.98 -21.36
C TRP A 75 11.31 -13.67 -20.14
N LYS A 76 12.14 -14.24 -19.27
CA LYS A 76 11.70 -14.81 -18.01
C LYS A 76 11.15 -13.73 -17.07
N ASP A 77 11.80 -12.58 -17.01
CA ASP A 77 11.36 -11.43 -16.22
C ASP A 77 10.06 -10.83 -16.80
N ASP A 78 9.96 -10.68 -18.13
CA ASP A 78 8.73 -10.25 -18.81
C ASP A 78 7.56 -11.21 -18.51
N ARG A 79 7.80 -12.52 -18.58
CA ARG A 79 6.80 -13.52 -18.22
C ARG A 79 6.33 -13.35 -16.77
N ARG A 80 7.26 -13.19 -15.84
CA ARG A 80 6.95 -12.99 -14.41
C ARG A 80 6.11 -11.74 -14.21
N LEU A 81 6.41 -10.65 -14.89
CA LEU A 81 5.61 -9.42 -14.84
C LEU A 81 4.19 -9.66 -15.39
N GLN A 82 4.03 -10.38 -16.50
CA GLN A 82 2.71 -10.72 -17.04
C GLN A 82 1.90 -11.61 -16.09
N GLU A 83 2.52 -12.57 -15.42
CA GLU A 83 1.88 -13.40 -14.39
C GLU A 83 1.36 -12.54 -13.22
N LYS A 84 2.13 -11.53 -12.78
CA LYS A 84 1.70 -10.59 -11.74
C LYS A 84 0.57 -9.66 -12.21
N LEU A 85 0.60 -9.21 -13.47
CA LEU A 85 -0.50 -8.43 -14.06
C LEU A 85 -1.81 -9.25 -14.10
N VAL A 86 -1.75 -10.50 -14.54
CA VAL A 86 -2.92 -11.41 -14.53
C VAL A 86 -3.43 -11.63 -13.11
N PHE A 87 -2.54 -11.78 -12.13
CA PHE A 87 -2.92 -11.87 -10.72
C PHE A 87 -3.68 -10.61 -10.26
N VAL A 88 -3.16 -9.40 -10.57
CA VAL A 88 -3.81 -8.13 -10.20
C VAL A 88 -5.19 -8.02 -10.86
N TYR A 89 -5.30 -8.27 -12.16
CA TYR A 89 -6.59 -8.24 -12.87
C TYR A 89 -7.59 -9.26 -12.30
N SER A 90 -7.12 -10.47 -11.97
CA SER A 90 -7.96 -11.51 -11.37
C SER A 90 -8.45 -11.13 -9.97
N ASN A 91 -7.61 -10.45 -9.17
CA ASN A 91 -8.00 -9.92 -7.88
C ASN A 91 -9.11 -8.88 -8.00
N GLU A 92 -8.95 -7.91 -8.92
CA GLU A 92 -9.96 -6.87 -9.14
C GLU A 92 -11.29 -7.46 -9.65
N LEU A 93 -11.23 -8.41 -10.57
CA LEU A 93 -12.42 -9.12 -11.04
C LEU A 93 -13.11 -9.88 -9.91
N GLY A 94 -12.34 -10.54 -9.06
CA GLY A 94 -12.84 -11.24 -7.87
C GLY A 94 -13.55 -10.29 -6.90
N LEU A 95 -12.97 -9.13 -6.61
CA LEU A 95 -13.58 -8.11 -5.75
C LEU A 95 -14.92 -7.62 -6.31
N LEU A 96 -15.00 -7.37 -7.62
CA LEU A 96 -16.26 -6.98 -8.28
C LEU A 96 -17.31 -8.11 -8.24
N SER A 97 -16.88 -9.36 -8.09
CA SER A 97 -17.75 -10.53 -7.94
C SER A 97 -18.06 -10.87 -6.48
N GLY A 98 -17.64 -10.04 -5.52
CA GLY A 98 -17.91 -10.21 -4.10
C GLY A 98 -16.91 -11.12 -3.33
N THR A 99 -15.77 -11.48 -3.94
CA THR A 99 -14.70 -12.17 -3.19
C THR A 99 -13.87 -11.16 -2.39
N LEU A 100 -13.16 -11.66 -1.36
CA LEU A 100 -12.28 -10.82 -0.58
C LEU A 100 -10.98 -10.47 -1.35
N ASN A 101 -10.42 -9.33 -1.03
CA ASN A 101 -9.13 -8.90 -1.53
C ASN A 101 -8.02 -9.90 -1.16
N ARG A 102 -7.03 -10.10 -2.04
CA ARG A 102 -5.88 -10.98 -1.80
C ARG A 102 -4.68 -10.25 -1.20
N PHE A 103 -4.75 -8.92 -1.09
CA PHE A 103 -3.74 -8.11 -0.40
C PHE A 103 -3.95 -8.14 1.11
N PRO A 104 -2.94 -7.76 1.92
CA PRO A 104 -3.07 -7.74 3.38
C PRO A 104 -4.25 -6.91 3.87
N ASP A 105 -4.94 -7.39 4.88
CA ASP A 105 -6.18 -6.81 5.43
C ASP A 105 -5.95 -5.68 6.46
N GLY A 106 -4.70 -5.41 6.82
CA GLY A 106 -4.37 -4.38 7.79
C GLY A 106 -4.63 -4.74 9.24
N ALA A 107 -4.81 -6.02 9.58
CA ALA A 107 -5.03 -6.46 10.97
C ALA A 107 -3.95 -5.97 11.94
N ALA A 108 -2.71 -5.76 11.47
CA ALA A 108 -1.63 -5.20 12.27
C ALA A 108 -1.87 -3.75 12.75
N PHE A 109 -2.83 -3.03 12.16
CA PHE A 109 -3.21 -1.65 12.51
C PHE A 109 -4.47 -1.58 13.37
N LEU A 110 -5.04 -2.72 13.75
CA LEU A 110 -6.18 -2.76 14.65
C LEU A 110 -5.85 -2.04 15.96
N SER A 111 -6.75 -1.15 16.37
CA SER A 111 -6.67 -0.41 17.62
C SER A 111 -8.07 -0.22 18.13
N SER A 112 -8.29 -0.47 19.41
CA SER A 112 -9.55 -0.20 20.10
C SER A 112 -9.77 1.31 20.36
N GLU A 113 -8.86 2.14 19.88
CA GLU A 113 -8.96 3.60 20.04
C GLU A 113 -9.70 4.25 18.88
N ASN A 114 -10.52 5.24 19.20
CA ASN A 114 -11.28 6.06 18.25
C ASN A 114 -12.28 5.25 17.39
N TYR A 115 -12.54 5.73 16.18
CA TYR A 115 -13.52 5.20 15.22
C TYR A 115 -13.05 3.96 14.45
N LEU A 116 -11.79 3.54 14.61
CA LEU A 116 -11.16 2.53 13.73
C LEU A 116 -11.84 1.17 13.82
N ASP A 117 -12.16 0.75 15.05
CA ASP A 117 -12.87 -0.51 15.29
C ASP A 117 -14.37 -0.37 15.04
N ASP A 118 -14.98 0.73 15.52
CA ASP A 118 -16.41 1.00 15.37
C ASP A 118 -16.89 1.01 13.92
N LEU A 119 -16.05 1.48 12.99
CA LEU A 119 -16.37 1.61 11.57
C LEU A 119 -15.78 0.48 10.69
N ASP A 120 -15.24 -0.58 11.30
CA ASP A 120 -14.61 -1.71 10.60
C ASP A 120 -13.52 -1.24 9.60
N ILE A 121 -12.59 -0.37 10.07
CA ILE A 121 -11.56 0.22 9.19
C ILE A 121 -10.46 -0.76 8.86
N PHE A 122 -10.02 -1.62 9.78
CA PHE A 122 -8.95 -2.60 9.59
C PHE A 122 -9.44 -4.02 9.85
N GLY A 123 -8.71 -5.00 9.30
CA GLY A 123 -9.02 -6.43 9.42
C GLY A 123 -9.73 -7.00 8.20
N ARG A 124 -10.08 -8.26 8.27
CA ARG A 124 -10.68 -9.00 7.16
C ARG A 124 -12.05 -8.44 6.75
N GLY A 125 -12.19 -8.09 5.48
CA GLY A 125 -13.44 -7.52 4.95
C GLY A 125 -13.68 -6.05 5.32
N SER A 126 -12.67 -5.39 5.90
CA SER A 126 -12.71 -3.98 6.30
C SER A 126 -12.58 -3.01 5.13
N LEU A 127 -12.69 -1.72 5.46
CA LEU A 127 -12.48 -0.63 4.50
C LEU A 127 -11.03 -0.61 3.95
N PHE A 128 -10.04 -0.76 4.83
CA PHE A 128 -8.65 -0.89 4.43
C PHE A 128 -8.45 -2.09 3.48
N HIS A 129 -8.99 -3.24 3.83
CA HIS A 129 -8.91 -4.44 3.01
C HIS A 129 -9.54 -4.24 1.63
N LEU A 130 -10.66 -3.52 1.54
CA LEU A 130 -11.29 -3.15 0.27
C LEU A 130 -10.39 -2.25 -0.58
N PHE A 131 -9.65 -1.31 0.02
CA PHE A 131 -8.81 -0.34 -0.71
C PHE A 131 -7.42 -0.85 -1.04
N ASN A 132 -6.83 -1.70 -0.20
CA ASN A 132 -5.41 -2.00 -0.23
C ASN A 132 -4.96 -2.71 -1.51
N ARG A 133 -4.04 -2.06 -2.26
CA ARG A 133 -3.24 -2.63 -3.38
C ARG A 133 -1.76 -2.34 -3.19
N THR A 134 -1.38 -1.95 -1.97
CA THR A 134 0.03 -1.68 -1.65
C THR A 134 0.81 -2.97 -1.55
N THR A 135 2.03 -2.95 -2.01
CA THR A 135 2.92 -4.11 -2.05
C THR A 135 4.11 -3.97 -1.11
N THR A 136 4.42 -2.72 -0.71
CA THR A 136 5.48 -2.44 0.25
C THR A 136 4.91 -2.16 1.64
N VAL A 137 5.72 -2.39 2.68
CA VAL A 137 5.35 -2.07 4.07
C VAL A 137 5.12 -0.56 4.22
N LYS A 138 5.96 0.27 3.56
CA LYS A 138 5.80 1.73 3.59
C LYS A 138 4.53 2.21 2.91
N GLY A 139 4.16 1.63 1.78
CA GLY A 139 2.89 1.91 1.11
C GLY A 139 1.69 1.54 1.99
N ARG A 140 1.73 0.36 2.63
CA ARG A 140 0.70 -0.06 3.61
C ARG A 140 0.58 0.94 4.77
N ASN A 141 1.71 1.33 5.36
CA ASN A 141 1.72 2.30 6.44
C ASN A 141 1.19 3.67 6.00
N ALA A 142 1.48 4.12 4.79
CA ALA A 142 0.98 5.37 4.25
C ALA A 142 -0.55 5.34 4.03
N LEU A 143 -1.08 4.21 3.53
CA LEU A 143 -2.52 4.02 3.38
C LEU A 143 -3.23 3.95 4.75
N ALA A 144 -2.68 3.18 5.69
CA ALA A 144 -3.21 3.08 7.05
C ALA A 144 -3.18 4.43 7.77
N SER A 145 -2.08 5.18 7.67
CA SER A 145 -1.95 6.51 8.27
C SER A 145 -2.98 7.50 7.76
N LEU A 146 -3.34 7.45 6.46
CA LEU A 146 -4.39 8.30 5.89
C LEU A 146 -5.77 7.95 6.48
N LEU A 147 -6.07 6.68 6.70
CA LEU A 147 -7.33 6.24 7.32
C LEU A 147 -7.38 6.54 8.82
N CYS A 148 -6.23 6.52 9.52
CA CYS A 148 -6.15 6.90 10.94
C CYS A 148 -6.19 8.42 11.16
N ARG A 149 -5.71 9.20 10.20
CA ARG A 149 -5.61 10.67 10.26
C ARG A 149 -6.01 11.25 8.90
N SER A 150 -7.31 11.29 8.67
CA SER A 150 -7.86 11.83 7.43
C SER A 150 -7.63 13.35 7.32
N LEU A 151 -7.73 13.85 6.08
CA LEU A 151 -7.51 15.26 5.78
C LEU A 151 -8.66 16.12 6.32
N THR A 152 -8.32 17.21 7.00
CA THR A 152 -9.29 18.17 7.55
C THR A 152 -9.33 19.49 6.78
N GLU A 153 -8.37 19.76 5.91
CA GLU A 153 -8.32 20.97 5.09
C GLU A 153 -9.03 20.72 3.74
N PRO A 154 -10.09 21.48 3.37
CA PRO A 154 -10.80 21.30 2.11
C PRO A 154 -9.89 21.35 0.87
N ALA A 155 -8.94 22.27 0.84
CA ALA A 155 -7.99 22.38 -0.28
C ALA A 155 -7.08 21.16 -0.42
N ALA A 156 -6.67 20.54 0.69
CA ALA A 156 -5.88 19.31 0.66
C ALA A 156 -6.70 18.13 0.13
N ILE A 157 -7.96 18.02 0.54
CA ILE A 157 -8.89 17.00 0.03
C ILE A 157 -9.09 17.14 -1.49
N VAL A 158 -9.32 18.35 -1.98
CA VAL A 158 -9.50 18.62 -3.42
C VAL A 158 -8.23 18.25 -4.20
N ARG A 159 -7.04 18.57 -3.69
CA ARG A 159 -5.76 18.18 -4.31
C ARG A 159 -5.60 16.66 -4.39
N GLU A 160 -5.96 15.94 -3.32
CA GLU A 160 -5.91 14.48 -3.29
C GLU A 160 -6.91 13.86 -4.29
N GLN A 161 -8.16 14.38 -4.34
CA GLN A 161 -9.17 13.98 -5.33
C GLN A 161 -8.69 14.14 -6.77
N ALA A 162 -8.01 15.26 -7.07
CA ALA A 162 -7.46 15.50 -8.41
C ALA A 162 -6.43 14.44 -8.78
N ALA A 163 -5.53 14.08 -7.86
CA ALA A 163 -4.53 13.03 -8.10
C ALA A 163 -5.18 11.65 -8.31
N ILE A 164 -6.16 11.31 -7.49
CA ILE A 164 -6.91 10.05 -7.60
C ILE A 164 -7.65 9.97 -8.93
N ARG A 165 -8.32 11.05 -9.37
CA ARG A 165 -9.05 11.10 -10.66
C ARG A 165 -8.11 10.90 -11.85
N VAL A 166 -6.98 11.60 -11.85
CA VAL A 166 -5.98 11.48 -12.94
C VAL A 166 -5.44 10.07 -13.03
N LEU A 167 -5.05 9.45 -11.92
CA LEU A 167 -4.58 8.06 -11.91
C LEU A 167 -5.69 7.07 -12.27
N ALA A 168 -6.92 7.29 -11.81
CA ALA A 168 -8.06 6.43 -12.13
C ALA A 168 -8.37 6.42 -13.63
N ALA A 169 -8.14 7.51 -14.34
CA ALA A 169 -8.38 7.62 -15.78
C ALA A 169 -7.30 6.94 -16.64
N GLN A 170 -6.09 6.69 -16.10
CA GLN A 170 -4.97 6.12 -16.87
C GLN A 170 -5.05 4.60 -16.97
N ASP A 171 -5.32 4.12 -18.17
CA ASP A 171 -5.50 2.68 -18.44
C ASP A 171 -4.19 1.89 -18.28
N GLY A 172 -4.28 0.76 -17.58
CA GLY A 172 -3.20 -0.21 -17.42
C GLY A 172 -2.07 0.22 -16.47
N LEU A 173 -1.83 1.52 -16.27
CA LEU A 173 -0.72 2.00 -15.45
C LEU A 173 -0.89 1.66 -13.97
N ARG A 174 -2.11 1.72 -13.43
CA ARG A 174 -2.41 1.34 -12.05
C ARG A 174 -2.01 -0.10 -11.75
N GLN A 175 -2.40 -1.01 -12.65
CA GLN A 175 -2.11 -2.44 -12.51
C GLN A 175 -0.63 -2.73 -12.73
N LEU A 176 0.02 -1.99 -13.63
CA LEU A 176 1.46 -2.10 -13.88
C LEU A 176 2.28 -1.68 -12.64
N LEU A 177 1.90 -0.57 -11.98
CA LEU A 177 2.49 -0.14 -10.71
C LEU A 177 2.39 -1.25 -9.65
N THR A 178 1.19 -1.82 -9.46
CA THR A 178 0.97 -2.92 -8.51
C THR A 178 1.74 -4.18 -8.90
N ALA A 179 1.76 -4.55 -10.20
CA ALA A 179 2.46 -5.74 -10.67
C ALA A 179 3.98 -5.67 -10.46
N HIS A 180 4.60 -4.50 -10.74
CA HIS A 180 6.00 -4.27 -10.39
C HIS A 180 6.25 -4.39 -8.89
N GLY A 181 5.35 -3.87 -8.08
CA GLY A 181 5.39 -4.02 -6.65
C GLY A 181 5.32 -5.48 -6.17
N LEU A 182 4.61 -6.35 -6.88
CA LEU A 182 4.49 -7.78 -6.56
C LEU A 182 5.66 -8.65 -7.06
N LEU A 183 6.67 -8.11 -7.75
CA LEU A 183 7.81 -8.91 -8.22
C LEU A 183 8.71 -9.43 -7.09
N ASN A 184 8.57 -8.91 -5.87
CA ASN A 184 9.33 -9.32 -4.69
C ASN A 184 8.46 -10.03 -3.62
N ASP A 185 7.52 -10.87 -4.02
CA ASP A 185 6.56 -11.54 -3.12
C ASP A 185 7.16 -12.47 -2.05
N ASP A 186 8.42 -12.89 -2.20
CA ASP A 186 8.95 -14.00 -1.40
C ASP A 186 9.46 -13.60 -0.01
N LYS A 187 9.56 -12.31 0.28
CA LYS A 187 10.00 -11.83 1.62
C LYS A 187 9.36 -10.48 1.92
N GLU A 188 8.70 -10.38 3.04
CA GLU A 188 8.32 -9.10 3.67
C GLU A 188 9.56 -8.35 4.17
N THR A 189 10.50 -8.09 3.24
CA THR A 189 11.70 -7.33 3.55
C THR A 189 11.39 -5.86 3.42
N ASP A 190 11.42 -5.15 4.53
CA ASP A 190 11.40 -3.68 4.52
C ASP A 190 12.84 -3.14 4.68
N ILE A 191 13.05 -1.96 4.14
CA ILE A 191 14.22 -1.18 4.52
C ILE A 191 13.87 -0.52 5.86
N ASP A 192 14.41 -1.06 6.95
CA ASP A 192 14.38 -0.35 8.24
C ASP A 192 15.03 1.03 8.04
N PRO A 193 14.26 2.12 8.12
CA PRO A 193 14.77 3.45 7.84
C PRO A 193 15.93 3.84 8.76
N GLY A 194 15.92 3.38 10.01
CA GLY A 194 16.94 3.67 10.99
C GLY A 194 18.28 3.03 10.64
N ASN A 195 18.28 1.72 10.47
CA ASN A 195 19.48 0.95 10.14
C ASN A 195 20.03 1.30 8.76
N PHE A 196 19.13 1.51 7.78
CA PHE A 196 19.56 1.88 6.43
C PHE A 196 20.12 3.31 6.38
N ARG A 197 19.54 4.25 7.12
CA ARG A 197 20.08 5.61 7.26
C ARG A 197 21.46 5.60 7.90
N LEU A 198 21.66 4.82 8.97
CA LEU A 198 22.96 4.62 9.61
C LEU A 198 23.98 4.04 8.62
N TRP A 199 23.56 3.06 7.81
CA TRP A 199 24.42 2.49 6.78
C TRP A 199 24.76 3.50 5.68
N LEU A 200 23.81 4.34 5.22
CA LEU A 200 24.07 5.39 4.24
C LEU A 200 25.10 6.42 4.73
N THR A 201 25.10 6.73 6.02
CA THR A 201 26.02 7.71 6.64
C THR A 201 27.36 7.11 7.07
N THR A 202 27.57 5.78 6.86
CA THR A 202 28.85 5.14 7.19
C THR A 202 30.00 5.83 6.45
N PRO A 203 31.10 6.22 7.14
CA PRO A 203 32.20 6.95 6.50
C PRO A 203 32.87 6.11 5.41
N PRO A 204 33.19 6.71 4.24
CA PRO A 204 33.85 6.02 3.15
C PRO A 204 35.30 5.72 3.48
N ILE A 205 35.80 4.56 3.03
CA ILE A 205 37.20 4.20 3.18
C ILE A 205 38.04 4.50 1.92
N LEU A 206 37.41 4.63 0.76
CA LEU A 206 38.07 4.83 -0.53
C LEU A 206 37.71 6.17 -1.18
N TYR A 207 36.44 6.52 -1.29
CA TYR A 207 35.91 7.61 -2.12
C TYR A 207 36.55 8.98 -1.85
N ARG A 208 36.89 9.30 -0.59
CA ARG A 208 37.51 10.57 -0.20
C ARG A 208 39.03 10.47 0.04
N HIS A 209 39.62 9.31 -0.23
CA HIS A 209 41.05 9.07 0.03
C HIS A 209 41.84 8.90 -1.27
N THR A 210 42.16 10.03 -1.91
CA THR A 210 42.85 10.05 -3.21
C THR A 210 44.15 9.21 -3.24
N LEU A 211 44.95 9.25 -2.18
CA LEU A 211 46.17 8.45 -2.09
C LEU A 211 45.92 6.94 -2.11
N ARG A 212 44.84 6.47 -1.46
CA ARG A 212 44.46 5.05 -1.48
C ARG A 212 44.01 4.64 -2.89
N LEU A 213 43.25 5.49 -3.58
CA LEU A 213 42.80 5.25 -4.95
C LEU A 213 44.01 5.17 -5.91
N ILE A 214 44.95 6.12 -5.83
CA ILE A 214 46.18 6.09 -6.63
C ILE A 214 46.94 4.78 -6.37
N GLY A 215 47.12 4.38 -5.11
CA GLY A 215 47.79 3.13 -4.76
C GLY A 215 47.13 1.88 -5.35
N ILE A 216 45.77 1.82 -5.34
CA ILE A 216 44.99 0.73 -5.94
C ILE A 216 45.22 0.69 -7.47
N TYR A 217 45.14 1.83 -8.16
CA TYR A 217 45.32 1.86 -9.62
C TYR A 217 46.76 1.58 -10.03
N LEU A 218 47.76 2.03 -9.25
CA LEU A 218 49.17 1.69 -9.48
C LEU A 218 49.40 0.18 -9.31
N LEU A 219 48.79 -0.44 -8.32
CA LEU A 219 48.92 -1.89 -8.11
C LEU A 219 48.25 -2.68 -9.24
N ILE A 220 47.10 -2.22 -9.75
CA ILE A 220 46.45 -2.85 -10.89
C ILE A 220 47.31 -2.72 -12.15
N ALA A 221 47.88 -1.54 -12.42
CA ALA A 221 48.81 -1.33 -13.53
C ALA A 221 50.05 -2.24 -13.40
N PHE A 222 50.63 -2.36 -12.19
CA PHE A 222 51.73 -3.27 -11.89
C PHE A 222 51.32 -4.73 -12.15
N ASN A 223 50.16 -5.19 -11.66
CA ASN A 223 49.66 -6.55 -11.91
C ASN A 223 49.45 -6.83 -13.39
N THR A 224 48.90 -5.87 -14.13
CA THR A 224 48.71 -5.99 -15.60
C THR A 224 50.07 -6.13 -16.33
N PHE A 225 51.05 -5.28 -15.95
CA PHE A 225 52.42 -5.39 -16.45
C PHE A 225 53.05 -6.74 -16.09
N ALA A 226 52.90 -7.19 -14.86
CA ALA A 226 53.45 -8.44 -14.37
C ALA A 226 52.91 -9.68 -15.09
N ILE A 227 51.59 -9.67 -15.43
CA ILE A 227 50.97 -10.71 -16.26
C ILE A 227 51.57 -10.69 -17.70
N GLY A 228 51.66 -9.50 -18.33
CA GLY A 228 52.30 -9.37 -19.62
C GLY A 228 53.77 -9.82 -19.65
N TYR A 229 54.52 -9.47 -18.60
CA TYR A 229 55.92 -9.91 -18.45
C TYR A 229 56.03 -11.43 -18.27
N TRP A 230 55.10 -12.03 -17.47
CA TRP A 230 55.04 -13.49 -17.31
C TRP A 230 54.80 -14.20 -18.66
N ILE A 231 53.83 -13.73 -19.42
CA ILE A 231 53.55 -14.31 -20.76
C ILE A 231 54.76 -14.17 -21.70
N ALA A 232 55.41 -12.99 -21.72
CA ALA A 232 56.51 -12.69 -22.61
C ALA A 232 57.85 -13.37 -22.25
N ARG A 233 58.11 -13.53 -20.94
CA ARG A 233 59.41 -13.98 -20.42
C ARG A 233 59.37 -15.30 -19.66
N ASN A 234 58.18 -15.90 -19.53
CA ASN A 234 57.92 -17.11 -18.75
C ASN A 234 58.41 -17.03 -17.28
N ASN A 235 58.38 -15.81 -16.71
CA ASN A 235 58.80 -15.54 -15.35
C ASN A 235 57.65 -14.93 -14.54
N TYR A 236 57.16 -15.70 -13.57
CA TYR A 236 55.96 -15.37 -12.77
C TYR A 236 56.28 -14.59 -11.48
N THR A 237 57.56 -14.24 -11.21
CA THR A 237 57.99 -13.64 -9.93
C THR A 237 57.22 -12.35 -9.61
N PHE A 238 57.13 -11.44 -10.58
CA PHE A 238 56.42 -10.17 -10.42
C PHE A 238 54.90 -10.39 -10.28
N ALA A 239 54.32 -11.36 -10.98
CA ALA A 239 52.91 -11.71 -10.86
C ALA A 239 52.60 -12.26 -9.47
N LEU A 240 53.46 -13.09 -8.91
CA LEU A 240 53.32 -13.62 -7.55
C LEU A 240 53.44 -12.51 -6.49
N ALA A 241 54.40 -11.59 -6.63
CA ALA A 241 54.54 -10.46 -5.73
C ALA A 241 53.31 -9.54 -5.74
N GLY A 242 52.83 -9.19 -6.91
CA GLY A 242 51.61 -8.38 -7.08
C GLY A 242 50.36 -9.08 -6.52
N ALA A 243 50.21 -10.39 -6.76
CA ALA A 243 49.12 -11.19 -6.21
C ALA A 243 49.16 -11.20 -4.65
N LEU A 244 50.35 -11.36 -4.05
CA LEU A 244 50.52 -11.34 -2.60
C LEU A 244 50.13 -9.98 -2.00
N ILE A 245 50.59 -8.88 -2.58
CA ILE A 245 50.26 -7.52 -2.13
C ILE A 245 48.75 -7.29 -2.25
N SER A 246 48.14 -7.67 -3.37
CA SER A 246 46.66 -7.57 -3.56
C SER A 246 45.89 -8.33 -2.48
N ARG A 247 46.33 -9.54 -2.15
CA ARG A 247 45.72 -10.37 -1.11
C ARG A 247 45.85 -9.79 0.30
N LEU A 248 46.98 -9.19 0.62
CA LEU A 248 47.19 -8.51 1.92
C LEU A 248 46.25 -7.30 2.06
N ILE A 249 46.11 -6.48 0.99
CA ILE A 249 45.19 -5.33 0.98
C ILE A 249 43.75 -5.80 1.14
N LEU A 250 43.34 -6.83 0.40
CA LEU A 250 41.97 -7.38 0.48
C LEU A 250 41.69 -8.01 1.86
N ALA A 251 42.67 -8.65 2.46
CA ALA A 251 42.53 -9.18 3.82
C ALA A 251 42.33 -8.07 4.86
N ALA A 252 43.04 -6.95 4.72
CA ALA A 252 42.87 -5.79 5.60
C ALA A 252 41.49 -5.13 5.45
N CYS A 253 40.94 -5.09 4.23
CA CYS A 253 39.63 -4.48 3.93
C CYS A 253 38.45 -5.49 4.01
N GLY A 254 38.72 -6.78 4.17
CA GLY A 254 37.75 -7.86 3.96
C GLY A 254 36.48 -7.75 4.82
N LYS A 255 36.62 -7.45 6.11
CA LYS A 255 35.48 -7.28 7.02
C LYS A 255 34.57 -6.14 6.57
N TYR A 256 35.12 -5.04 6.09
CA TYR A 256 34.35 -3.91 5.59
C TYR A 256 33.61 -4.28 4.29
N VAL A 257 34.31 -4.91 3.35
CA VAL A 257 33.75 -5.37 2.08
C VAL A 257 32.58 -6.33 2.30
N ILE A 258 32.75 -7.34 3.17
CA ILE A 258 31.70 -8.32 3.48
C ILE A 258 30.48 -7.61 4.05
N ARG A 259 30.67 -6.76 5.04
CA ARG A 259 29.57 -6.00 5.65
C ARG A 259 28.81 -5.12 4.65
N GLN A 260 29.52 -4.48 3.70
CA GLN A 260 28.86 -3.68 2.67
C GLN A 260 28.08 -4.55 1.68
N HIS A 261 28.59 -5.72 1.32
CA HIS A 261 27.92 -6.67 0.45
C HIS A 261 26.63 -7.20 1.08
N GLU A 262 26.69 -7.73 2.30
CA GLU A 262 25.53 -8.26 3.03
C GLU A 262 24.40 -7.24 3.18
N GLN A 263 24.74 -5.97 3.42
CA GLN A 263 23.75 -4.89 3.57
C GLN A 263 22.94 -4.60 2.29
N ILE A 264 23.48 -4.96 1.10
CA ILE A 264 22.83 -4.67 -0.18
C ILE A 264 22.18 -5.93 -0.76
N ASP A 265 22.84 -7.09 -0.62
CA ASP A 265 22.41 -8.32 -1.28
C ASP A 265 21.03 -8.77 -0.80
N ASP A 266 20.79 -8.73 0.51
CA ASP A 266 19.49 -9.02 1.12
C ASP A 266 18.36 -8.10 0.63
N LYS A 267 18.69 -6.93 0.07
CA LYS A 267 17.73 -5.89 -0.33
C LYS A 267 17.58 -5.73 -1.84
N LYS A 268 18.34 -6.51 -2.63
CA LYS A 268 18.35 -6.39 -4.08
C LYS A 268 16.95 -6.49 -4.69
N ALA A 269 16.18 -7.50 -4.30
CA ALA A 269 14.83 -7.71 -4.82
C ALA A 269 13.91 -6.52 -4.52
N LEU A 270 14.04 -5.93 -3.33
CA LEU A 270 13.30 -4.73 -2.94
C LEU A 270 13.74 -3.49 -3.74
N LEU A 271 15.04 -3.37 -4.04
CA LEU A 271 15.55 -2.26 -4.86
C LEU A 271 15.05 -2.35 -6.31
N ASP A 272 14.99 -3.56 -6.87
CA ASP A 272 14.44 -3.82 -8.20
C ASP A 272 12.93 -3.53 -8.22
N GLN A 273 12.20 -3.89 -7.17
CA GLN A 273 10.79 -3.55 -6.96
C GLN A 273 10.56 -2.04 -6.98
N TYR A 274 11.34 -1.27 -6.19
CA TYR A 274 11.23 0.18 -6.16
C TYR A 274 11.56 0.83 -7.52
N ALA A 275 12.62 0.36 -8.19
CA ALA A 275 12.95 0.81 -9.54
C ALA A 275 11.81 0.54 -10.53
N GLY A 276 11.17 -0.63 -10.45
CA GLY A 276 10.02 -1.00 -11.29
C GLY A 276 8.79 -0.13 -11.04
N ILE A 277 8.43 0.12 -9.77
CA ILE A 277 7.33 1.03 -9.40
C ILE A 277 7.60 2.43 -9.97
N LEU A 278 8.81 2.95 -9.81
CA LEU A 278 9.18 4.27 -10.31
C LEU A 278 9.18 4.34 -11.84
N ALA A 279 9.66 3.29 -12.52
CA ALA A 279 9.62 3.21 -13.98
C ALA A 279 8.18 3.25 -14.51
N ALA A 280 7.27 2.54 -13.86
CA ALA A 280 5.85 2.59 -14.19
C ALA A 280 5.23 3.97 -13.89
N PHE A 281 5.64 4.62 -12.78
CA PHE A 281 5.15 5.95 -12.41
C PHE A 281 5.67 7.06 -13.35
N GLU A 282 6.87 6.95 -13.89
CA GLU A 282 7.38 7.89 -14.90
C GLU A 282 6.50 7.99 -16.17
N ALA A 283 5.76 6.91 -16.48
CA ALA A 283 4.81 6.89 -17.60
C ALA A 283 3.47 7.57 -17.26
N VAL A 284 3.22 7.88 -15.98
CA VAL A 284 2.00 8.59 -15.55
C VAL A 284 2.05 10.03 -16.02
N ASP A 285 1.03 10.47 -16.76
CA ASP A 285 0.85 11.89 -17.08
C ASP A 285 0.21 12.61 -15.87
N PRO A 286 0.90 13.58 -15.23
CA PRO A 286 0.36 14.29 -14.08
C PRO A 286 -0.86 15.15 -14.40
N GLN A 287 -1.06 15.55 -15.67
CA GLN A 287 -2.09 16.50 -16.09
C GLN A 287 -2.10 17.74 -15.16
N ASP A 288 -3.27 18.14 -14.67
CA ASP A 288 -3.42 19.29 -13.77
C ASP A 288 -3.23 18.94 -12.28
N SER A 289 -2.77 17.75 -11.94
CA SER A 289 -2.57 17.34 -10.56
C SER A 289 -1.24 17.82 -9.99
N ALA A 290 -1.28 18.83 -9.14
CA ALA A 290 -0.09 19.33 -8.44
C ALA A 290 0.57 18.25 -7.56
N VAL A 291 -0.19 17.31 -6.98
CA VAL A 291 0.34 16.22 -6.17
C VAL A 291 1.16 15.26 -7.01
N LEU A 292 0.67 14.85 -8.19
CA LEU A 292 1.39 13.94 -9.09
C LEU A 292 2.62 14.64 -9.70
N ALA A 293 2.52 15.92 -10.03
CA ALA A 293 3.65 16.72 -10.52
C ALA A 293 4.77 16.83 -9.47
N ASP A 294 4.43 17.10 -8.20
CA ASP A 294 5.39 17.14 -7.10
C ASP A 294 6.05 15.77 -6.86
N LEU A 295 5.27 14.68 -6.84
CA LEU A 295 5.82 13.33 -6.71
C LEU A 295 6.77 13.00 -7.87
N ARG A 296 6.41 13.37 -9.11
CA ARG A 296 7.27 13.19 -10.27
C ARG A 296 8.58 13.97 -10.15
N ALA A 297 8.51 15.23 -9.71
CA ALA A 297 9.70 16.07 -9.49
C ALA A 297 10.63 15.47 -8.43
N ARG A 298 10.09 14.92 -7.35
CA ARG A 298 10.87 14.27 -6.27
C ARG A 298 11.51 12.95 -6.71
N THR A 299 10.97 12.28 -7.72
CA THR A 299 11.42 10.94 -8.13
C THR A 299 12.24 10.91 -9.42
N VAL A 300 12.53 12.06 -10.04
CA VAL A 300 13.27 12.16 -11.32
C VAL A 300 14.56 11.34 -11.31
N ASP A 301 15.39 11.45 -10.26
CA ASP A 301 16.66 10.73 -10.17
C ASP A 301 16.55 9.39 -9.41
N ALA A 302 15.41 9.13 -8.80
CA ALA A 302 15.23 7.99 -7.90
C ALA A 302 15.36 6.65 -8.63
N ARG A 303 14.69 6.49 -9.79
CA ARG A 303 14.75 5.26 -10.57
C ARG A 303 16.18 4.91 -10.96
N VAL A 304 16.90 5.87 -11.54
CA VAL A 304 18.30 5.68 -11.97
C VAL A 304 19.19 5.35 -10.76
N ALA A 305 18.93 5.96 -9.61
CA ALA A 305 19.68 5.67 -8.38
C ALA A 305 19.41 4.24 -7.87
N PHE A 306 18.16 3.77 -7.88
CA PHE A 306 17.82 2.41 -7.49
C PHE A 306 18.38 1.37 -8.47
N GLU A 307 18.26 1.60 -9.80
CA GLU A 307 18.85 0.74 -10.83
C GLU A 307 20.38 0.64 -10.70
N ARG A 308 21.05 1.76 -10.40
CA ARG A 308 22.50 1.78 -10.15
C ARG A 308 22.86 0.98 -8.90
N LEU A 309 22.09 1.10 -7.82
CA LEU A 309 22.34 0.35 -6.59
C LEU A 309 22.13 -1.15 -6.79
N SER A 310 21.05 -1.54 -7.49
CA SER A 310 20.83 -2.94 -7.89
C SER A 310 21.96 -3.45 -8.80
N GLY A 311 22.43 -2.65 -9.74
CA GLY A 311 23.59 -2.97 -10.59
C GLY A 311 24.87 -3.16 -9.78
N ILE A 312 25.09 -2.38 -8.71
CA ILE A 312 26.21 -2.55 -7.78
C ILE A 312 26.07 -3.86 -7.00
N SER A 313 24.87 -4.21 -6.54
CA SER A 313 24.62 -5.51 -5.90
C SER A 313 24.93 -6.67 -6.83
N ASN A 314 24.45 -6.62 -8.08
CA ASN A 314 24.80 -7.62 -9.11
C ASN A 314 26.30 -7.74 -9.34
N PHE A 315 27.01 -6.59 -9.35
CA PHE A 315 28.45 -6.59 -9.50
C PHE A 315 29.14 -7.24 -8.29
N PHE A 316 28.70 -7.00 -7.07
CA PHE A 316 29.20 -7.70 -5.88
C PHE A 316 28.94 -9.22 -5.93
N ASN A 317 27.85 -9.66 -6.54
CA ASN A 317 27.47 -11.07 -6.58
C ASN A 317 28.42 -11.95 -7.43
N TYR A 318 29.23 -11.35 -8.33
CA TYR A 318 30.33 -12.10 -8.98
C TYR A 318 31.35 -12.65 -7.96
N ARG A 319 31.41 -12.07 -6.76
CA ARG A 319 32.25 -12.53 -5.66
C ARG A 319 31.86 -13.92 -5.15
N THR A 320 30.60 -14.32 -5.25
CA THR A 320 30.11 -15.63 -4.76
C THR A 320 30.68 -16.81 -5.58
N ASN A 321 31.12 -16.55 -6.82
CA ASN A 321 31.85 -17.53 -7.60
C ASN A 321 33.32 -17.56 -7.18
N GLY A 322 33.75 -18.62 -6.49
CA GLY A 322 35.09 -18.72 -5.90
C GLY A 322 36.24 -18.55 -6.92
N MET A 323 36.12 -19.09 -8.15
CA MET A 323 37.14 -18.95 -9.19
C MET A 323 37.21 -17.51 -9.73
N VAL A 324 36.07 -16.92 -10.03
CA VAL A 324 35.98 -15.52 -10.50
C VAL A 324 36.49 -14.57 -9.44
N ASN A 325 36.11 -14.78 -8.19
CA ASN A 325 36.60 -14.01 -7.05
C ASN A 325 38.13 -14.12 -6.89
N LEU A 326 38.66 -15.36 -6.98
CA LEU A 326 40.09 -15.57 -6.85
C LEU A 326 40.88 -14.79 -7.92
N LEU A 327 40.49 -14.90 -9.20
CA LEU A 327 41.18 -14.27 -10.32
C LEU A 327 41.01 -12.73 -10.32
N LEU A 328 39.76 -12.25 -10.23
CA LEU A 328 39.47 -10.81 -10.31
C LEU A 328 40.03 -10.04 -9.11
N ASN A 329 39.95 -10.61 -7.91
CA ASN A 329 40.49 -9.95 -6.74
C ASN A 329 42.00 -10.02 -6.66
N THR A 330 42.62 -11.12 -7.07
CA THR A 330 44.08 -11.26 -7.02
C THR A 330 44.80 -10.25 -7.92
N PHE A 331 44.26 -9.99 -9.12
CA PHE A 331 44.94 -9.14 -10.10
C PHE A 331 44.30 -7.75 -10.26
N PHE A 332 42.99 -7.62 -10.04
CA PHE A 332 42.24 -6.39 -10.35
C PHE A 332 41.56 -5.75 -9.12
N LEU A 333 41.72 -6.31 -7.90
CA LEU A 333 41.13 -5.76 -6.67
C LEU A 333 39.63 -5.47 -6.83
N PHE A 334 38.91 -6.40 -7.42
CA PHE A 334 37.51 -6.28 -7.84
C PHE A 334 36.58 -5.81 -6.69
N ASP A 335 36.75 -6.36 -5.51
CA ASP A 335 35.97 -6.00 -4.31
C ASP A 335 36.12 -4.51 -3.96
N LEU A 336 37.31 -3.94 -4.12
CA LEU A 336 37.55 -2.52 -3.83
C LEU A 336 36.89 -1.61 -4.88
N HIS A 337 36.80 -2.05 -6.15
CA HIS A 337 36.02 -1.33 -7.16
C HIS A 337 34.53 -1.35 -6.87
N ALA A 338 33.98 -2.47 -6.39
CA ALA A 338 32.59 -2.57 -5.99
C ALA A 338 32.30 -1.62 -4.81
N VAL A 339 33.15 -1.62 -3.79
CA VAL A 339 33.06 -0.69 -2.63
C VAL A 339 33.13 0.77 -3.10
N LEU A 340 34.06 1.11 -3.98
CA LEU A 340 34.19 2.49 -4.49
C LEU A 340 32.93 2.96 -5.22
N ARG A 341 32.34 2.10 -6.07
CA ARG A 341 31.07 2.40 -6.74
C ARG A 341 29.94 2.64 -5.72
N LEU A 342 29.90 1.81 -4.67
CA LEU A 342 28.92 1.93 -3.61
C LEU A 342 29.09 3.22 -2.81
N GLU A 343 30.32 3.55 -2.40
CA GLU A 343 30.61 4.77 -1.65
C GLU A 343 30.26 6.03 -2.44
N ARG A 344 30.52 6.04 -3.77
CA ARG A 344 30.10 7.12 -4.67
C ARG A 344 28.59 7.24 -4.73
N TRP A 345 27.89 6.11 -4.84
CA TRP A 345 26.44 6.08 -4.85
C TRP A 345 25.88 6.62 -3.52
N LYS A 346 26.41 6.17 -2.37
CA LYS A 346 26.01 6.68 -1.05
C LYS A 346 26.19 8.20 -0.96
N ALA A 347 27.34 8.71 -1.37
CA ALA A 347 27.65 10.14 -1.31
C ALA A 347 26.67 10.97 -2.17
N ALA A 348 26.23 10.46 -3.30
CA ALA A 348 25.29 11.13 -4.19
C ALA A 348 23.83 11.04 -3.70
N SER A 349 23.43 9.93 -3.05
CA SER A 349 22.02 9.59 -2.85
C SER A 349 21.54 9.73 -1.39
N HIS A 350 22.44 9.80 -0.40
CA HIS A 350 22.09 9.74 1.02
C HIS A 350 21.09 10.79 1.48
N ALA A 351 21.13 12.00 0.92
CA ALA A 351 20.24 13.09 1.30
C ALA A 351 18.82 12.92 0.72
N ALA A 352 18.73 12.44 -0.52
CA ALA A 352 17.45 12.31 -1.24
C ALA A 352 16.72 10.98 -0.95
N PHE A 353 17.45 9.94 -0.54
CA PHE A 353 16.93 8.58 -0.38
C PHE A 353 15.70 8.46 0.53
N PRO A 354 15.64 9.10 1.73
CA PRO A 354 14.43 9.06 2.56
C PRO A 354 13.20 9.62 1.84
N GLY A 355 13.37 10.75 1.13
CA GLY A 355 12.30 11.37 0.36
C GLY A 355 11.81 10.49 -0.80
N TRP A 356 12.69 9.69 -1.43
CA TRP A 356 12.29 8.73 -2.45
C TRP A 356 11.41 7.62 -1.89
N LEU A 357 11.72 7.09 -0.70
CA LEU A 357 10.90 6.08 -0.04
C LEU A 357 9.51 6.62 0.34
N GLU A 358 9.44 7.86 0.82
CA GLU A 358 8.18 8.54 1.11
C GLU A 358 7.35 8.75 -0.17
N ALA A 359 8.01 9.15 -1.27
CA ALA A 359 7.34 9.31 -2.56
C ALA A 359 6.78 7.98 -3.08
N ILE A 360 7.55 6.88 -3.01
CA ILE A 360 7.06 5.55 -3.39
C ILE A 360 5.85 5.14 -2.55
N ALA A 361 5.89 5.36 -1.24
CA ALA A 361 4.77 5.06 -0.35
C ALA A 361 3.51 5.88 -0.73
N ALA A 362 3.67 7.16 -1.07
CA ALA A 362 2.58 8.01 -1.53
C ALA A 362 2.03 7.56 -2.90
N ILE A 363 2.90 7.15 -3.83
CA ILE A 363 2.51 6.60 -5.14
C ILE A 363 1.66 5.33 -4.95
N GLU A 364 2.08 4.38 -4.12
CA GLU A 364 1.33 3.15 -3.86
C GLU A 364 -0.02 3.43 -3.19
N ARG A 365 -0.04 4.37 -2.22
CA ARG A 365 -1.26 4.82 -1.56
C ARG A 365 -2.25 5.40 -2.59
N LEU A 366 -1.82 6.36 -3.40
CA LEU A 366 -2.65 6.97 -4.45
C LEU A 366 -3.11 5.95 -5.48
N ASN A 367 -2.24 5.01 -5.88
CA ASN A 367 -2.58 3.94 -6.81
C ASN A 367 -3.68 3.02 -6.27
N SER A 368 -3.62 2.68 -4.97
CA SER A 368 -4.66 1.90 -4.29
C SER A 368 -6.01 2.62 -4.31
N LEU A 369 -6.03 3.89 -3.95
CA LEU A 369 -7.24 4.72 -3.95
C LEU A 369 -7.79 4.96 -5.37
N ALA A 370 -6.92 5.18 -6.34
CA ALA A 370 -7.31 5.34 -7.74
C ALA A 370 -7.89 4.06 -8.36
N THR A 371 -7.36 2.89 -7.97
CA THR A 371 -7.91 1.60 -8.40
C THR A 371 -9.32 1.39 -7.83
N PHE A 372 -9.53 1.72 -6.56
CA PHE A 372 -10.86 1.69 -5.97
C PHE A 372 -11.83 2.65 -6.69
N ALA A 373 -11.40 3.88 -6.97
CA ALA A 373 -12.21 4.86 -7.69
C ALA A 373 -12.61 4.37 -9.10
N PHE A 374 -11.70 3.77 -9.84
CA PHE A 374 -11.97 3.17 -11.15
C PHE A 374 -12.98 2.02 -11.08
N ASN A 375 -12.93 1.21 -10.04
CA ASN A 375 -13.83 0.07 -9.86
C ASN A 375 -15.26 0.48 -9.48
N ASN A 376 -15.44 1.70 -8.98
CA ASN A 376 -16.72 2.22 -8.51
C ASN A 376 -17.16 3.49 -9.27
N PRO A 377 -17.41 3.40 -10.59
CA PRO A 377 -17.72 4.58 -11.42
C PRO A 377 -19.06 5.25 -11.08
N SER A 378 -19.94 4.57 -10.35
CA SER A 378 -21.21 5.11 -9.87
C SER A 378 -21.09 5.93 -8.58
N TYR A 379 -19.92 5.93 -7.94
CA TYR A 379 -19.70 6.72 -6.73
C TYR A 379 -19.40 8.18 -7.10
N SER A 380 -19.87 9.11 -6.28
CA SER A 380 -19.66 10.54 -6.50
C SER A 380 -18.46 11.07 -5.72
N TYR A 381 -17.73 11.99 -6.33
CA TYR A 381 -16.68 12.72 -5.59
C TYR A 381 -17.32 13.78 -4.70
N PRO A 382 -17.01 13.77 -3.40
CA PRO A 382 -17.60 14.69 -2.46
C PRO A 382 -17.07 16.12 -2.65
N SER A 383 -17.87 17.11 -2.25
CA SER A 383 -17.52 18.53 -2.28
C SER A 383 -17.18 19.02 -0.87
N PRO A 384 -15.89 19.11 -0.49
CA PRO A 384 -15.50 19.66 0.80
C PRO A 384 -15.65 21.19 0.78
N VAL A 385 -16.28 21.75 1.82
CA VAL A 385 -16.56 23.19 1.93
C VAL A 385 -15.88 23.77 3.16
N ALA A 386 -15.19 24.90 3.00
CA ALA A 386 -14.72 25.70 4.10
C ALA A 386 -15.89 26.55 4.62
N SER A 387 -16.43 26.21 5.79
CA SER A 387 -17.55 26.93 6.39
C SER A 387 -17.31 27.16 7.89
N PRO A 388 -17.77 28.29 8.45
CA PRO A 388 -17.76 28.52 9.89
C PRO A 388 -18.69 27.53 10.61
N THR A 389 -19.82 27.17 10.00
CA THR A 389 -20.77 26.18 10.51
C THR A 389 -20.52 24.83 9.89
N SER A 390 -20.51 23.79 10.71
CA SER A 390 -20.37 22.40 10.27
C SER A 390 -21.69 21.90 9.68
N PHE A 391 -21.62 21.19 8.55
CA PHE A 391 -22.79 20.54 7.94
C PHE A 391 -22.37 19.35 7.06
N ILE A 392 -23.32 18.43 6.85
CA ILE A 392 -23.24 17.33 5.89
C ILE A 392 -24.57 17.25 5.14
N GLU A 393 -24.51 17.20 3.83
CA GLU A 393 -25.63 16.96 2.92
C GLU A 393 -25.28 15.79 2.02
N ALA A 394 -25.99 14.68 2.21
CA ALA A 394 -25.77 13.44 1.48
C ALA A 394 -27.09 12.96 0.84
N ALA A 395 -27.09 12.77 -0.46
CA ALA A 395 -28.20 12.17 -1.18
C ALA A 395 -27.85 10.72 -1.56
N GLN A 396 -28.78 9.80 -1.31
CA GLN A 396 -28.68 8.38 -1.65
C GLN A 396 -27.38 7.74 -1.10
N ILE A 397 -27.04 8.06 0.17
CA ILE A 397 -25.85 7.49 0.81
C ILE A 397 -26.09 6.03 1.19
N ALA A 398 -25.10 5.18 0.88
CA ALA A 398 -25.14 3.75 1.18
C ALA A 398 -23.79 3.23 1.69
N HIS A 399 -23.78 2.04 2.29
CA HIS A 399 -22.56 1.47 2.87
C HIS A 399 -21.69 0.80 1.80
N PRO A 400 -20.41 1.19 1.63
CA PRO A 400 -19.55 0.67 0.55
C PRO A 400 -19.18 -0.81 0.70
N LEU A 401 -19.22 -1.37 1.91
CA LEU A 401 -18.96 -2.79 2.16
C LEU A 401 -20.19 -3.69 1.94
N ILE A 402 -21.36 -3.12 1.70
CA ILE A 402 -22.56 -3.88 1.36
C ILE A 402 -22.70 -3.92 -0.17
N SER A 403 -22.97 -5.11 -0.72
CA SER A 403 -23.11 -5.30 -2.17
C SER A 403 -24.23 -4.42 -2.75
N ALA A 404 -24.09 -4.02 -4.01
CA ALA A 404 -25.01 -3.10 -4.67
C ALA A 404 -26.47 -3.60 -4.69
N GLU A 405 -26.67 -4.93 -4.72
CA GLU A 405 -28.00 -5.54 -4.73
C GLU A 405 -28.71 -5.53 -3.37
N ARG A 406 -27.93 -5.44 -2.27
CA ARG A 406 -28.48 -5.52 -0.89
C ARG A 406 -28.52 -4.19 -0.18
N ARG A 407 -27.71 -3.22 -0.60
CA ARG A 407 -27.62 -1.94 0.08
C ARG A 407 -28.84 -1.08 -0.19
N VAL A 408 -29.35 -0.46 0.86
CA VAL A 408 -30.42 0.51 0.77
C VAL A 408 -29.83 1.90 0.96
N ALA A 409 -30.09 2.79 0.02
CA ALA A 409 -29.61 4.16 0.07
C ALA A 409 -30.59 5.06 0.81
N ASN A 410 -30.06 6.04 1.57
CA ASN A 410 -30.84 7.00 2.33
C ASN A 410 -30.35 8.42 2.07
N ASP A 411 -31.19 9.41 2.29
CA ASP A 411 -30.80 10.82 2.32
C ASP A 411 -30.49 11.25 3.78
N CYS A 412 -29.51 12.12 3.94
CA CYS A 412 -29.13 12.64 5.25
C CYS A 412 -28.63 14.08 5.13
N THR A 413 -29.32 14.99 5.82
CA THR A 413 -28.88 16.38 5.98
C THR A 413 -28.77 16.68 7.48
N ILE A 414 -27.62 17.24 7.89
CA ILE A 414 -27.39 17.67 9.28
C ILE A 414 -26.50 18.91 9.29
N GLY A 415 -26.73 19.81 10.25
CA GLY A 415 -25.95 21.02 10.47
C GLY A 415 -26.45 22.25 9.71
N ARG A 416 -27.59 22.14 8.99
CA ARG A 416 -28.31 23.27 8.42
C ARG A 416 -29.34 23.81 9.39
N ASP A 417 -30.30 22.96 9.73
CA ASP A 417 -31.39 23.30 10.63
C ASP A 417 -31.19 22.70 12.03
N GLU A 418 -30.57 21.53 12.13
CA GLU A 418 -30.33 20.81 13.38
C GLU A 418 -28.86 20.42 13.56
N LYS A 419 -28.40 20.33 14.80
CA LYS A 419 -27.08 19.84 15.17
C LYS A 419 -27.06 18.36 15.56
N LEU A 420 -28.23 17.82 15.94
CA LEU A 420 -28.35 16.45 16.40
C LEU A 420 -29.54 15.74 15.74
N ILE A 421 -29.28 14.57 15.20
CA ILE A 421 -30.30 13.64 14.72
C ILE A 421 -30.42 12.50 15.75
N LEU A 422 -31.63 12.35 16.32
CA LEU A 422 -31.98 11.23 17.17
C LEU A 422 -32.65 10.16 16.32
N ILE A 423 -32.11 8.95 16.31
CA ILE A 423 -32.59 7.85 15.46
C ILE A 423 -33.20 6.76 16.35
N THR A 424 -34.51 6.56 16.23
CA THR A 424 -35.24 5.52 16.96
C THR A 424 -35.56 4.32 16.08
N GLY A 425 -35.75 3.16 16.68
CA GLY A 425 -36.11 1.92 15.96
C GLY A 425 -35.75 0.68 16.78
N SER A 426 -36.32 -0.45 16.37
CA SER A 426 -36.02 -1.74 16.98
C SER A 426 -34.58 -2.22 16.67
N ASN A 427 -34.12 -3.25 17.39
CA ASN A 427 -32.89 -3.94 17.02
C ASN A 427 -33.06 -4.55 15.61
N MET A 428 -31.97 -4.62 14.85
CA MET A 428 -31.92 -5.08 13.45
C MET A 428 -32.60 -4.15 12.42
N SER A 429 -33.16 -3.00 12.81
CA SER A 429 -33.82 -2.08 11.88
C SER A 429 -32.87 -1.30 10.96
N GLY A 430 -31.55 -1.32 11.22
CA GLY A 430 -30.55 -0.64 10.38
C GLY A 430 -29.90 0.60 11.01
N LYS A 431 -30.26 0.98 12.26
CA LYS A 431 -29.70 2.17 12.96
C LYS A 431 -28.17 2.20 12.96
N THR A 432 -27.55 1.18 13.52
CA THR A 432 -26.06 1.07 13.60
C THR A 432 -25.42 1.06 12.22
N THR A 433 -26.02 0.37 11.25
CA THR A 433 -25.56 0.33 9.87
C THR A 433 -25.58 1.72 9.23
N PHE A 434 -26.62 2.51 9.49
CA PHE A 434 -26.72 3.88 8.99
C PHE A 434 -25.67 4.81 9.60
N LEU A 435 -25.45 4.74 10.93
CA LEU A 435 -24.36 5.48 11.59
C LEU A 435 -23.01 5.15 10.97
N ARG A 436 -22.72 3.86 10.77
CA ARG A 436 -21.50 3.42 10.08
C ARG A 436 -21.44 3.89 8.63
N THR A 437 -22.56 3.86 7.91
CA THR A 437 -22.65 4.36 6.54
C THR A 437 -22.20 5.81 6.45
N LEU A 438 -22.71 6.66 7.33
CA LEU A 438 -22.31 8.07 7.34
C LEU A 438 -20.84 8.23 7.74
N GLY A 439 -20.39 7.57 8.82
CA GLY A 439 -19.01 7.65 9.30
C GLY A 439 -17.99 7.20 8.26
N VAL A 440 -18.22 6.05 7.60
CA VAL A 440 -17.34 5.52 6.55
C VAL A 440 -17.29 6.44 5.34
N ASN A 441 -18.43 6.97 4.87
CA ASN A 441 -18.43 7.88 3.73
C ASN A 441 -17.78 9.24 4.07
N CYS A 442 -17.93 9.76 5.30
CA CYS A 442 -17.19 10.93 5.77
C CYS A 442 -15.66 10.67 5.75
N LEU A 443 -15.22 9.51 6.25
CA LEU A 443 -13.81 9.13 6.21
C LEU A 443 -13.30 9.03 4.76
N MET A 444 -14.04 8.36 3.87
CA MET A 444 -13.70 8.26 2.45
C MET A 444 -13.60 9.65 1.82
N ALA A 445 -14.55 10.53 2.10
CA ALA A 445 -14.57 11.90 1.62
C ALA A 445 -13.31 12.67 2.06
N GLN A 446 -12.92 12.54 3.32
CA GLN A 446 -11.72 13.17 3.88
C GLN A 446 -10.42 12.53 3.39
N CYS A 447 -10.46 11.31 2.88
CA CYS A 447 -9.33 10.68 2.19
C CYS A 447 -9.23 11.03 0.70
N GLY A 448 -10.11 11.89 0.18
CA GLY A 448 -10.15 12.26 -1.23
C GLY A 448 -10.79 11.22 -2.15
N LEU A 449 -11.44 10.19 -1.60
CA LEU A 449 -12.10 9.13 -2.37
C LEU A 449 -13.50 9.55 -2.86
N PRO A 450 -13.99 8.95 -3.96
CA PRO A 450 -15.41 8.98 -4.24
C PRO A 450 -16.18 8.20 -3.17
N VAL A 451 -17.36 8.68 -2.81
CA VAL A 451 -18.23 8.14 -1.77
C VAL A 451 -19.42 7.38 -2.37
N CYS A 452 -19.94 6.43 -1.64
CA CYS A 452 -21.10 5.65 -2.02
C CYS A 452 -22.40 6.48 -1.82
N ALA A 453 -22.57 7.53 -2.64
CA ALA A 453 -23.71 8.43 -2.63
C ALA A 453 -23.91 9.05 -4.01
N ALA A 454 -25.13 9.54 -4.29
CA ALA A 454 -25.40 10.31 -5.50
C ALA A 454 -24.77 11.70 -5.44
N SER A 455 -24.81 12.35 -4.26
CA SER A 455 -24.09 13.60 -3.99
C SER A 455 -23.69 13.66 -2.52
N PHE A 456 -22.58 14.35 -2.22
CA PHE A 456 -22.07 14.50 -0.86
C PHE A 456 -21.34 15.84 -0.72
N THR A 457 -21.94 16.76 0.04
CA THR A 457 -21.33 18.06 0.36
C THR A 457 -21.13 18.16 1.87
N PHE A 458 -19.95 18.55 2.30
CA PHE A 458 -19.63 18.46 3.72
C PHE A 458 -18.54 19.47 4.15
N THR A 459 -18.54 19.79 5.43
CA THR A 459 -17.39 20.37 6.10
C THR A 459 -16.54 19.23 6.70
N PRO A 460 -15.20 19.23 6.52
CA PRO A 460 -14.35 18.23 7.15
C PRO A 460 -14.47 18.27 8.69
N LEU A 461 -14.63 17.09 9.31
CA LEU A 461 -14.92 16.94 10.74
C LEU A 461 -14.06 15.81 11.34
N GLU A 462 -13.67 15.97 12.58
CA GLU A 462 -13.10 14.86 13.33
C GLU A 462 -14.18 13.81 13.63
N LEU A 463 -13.88 12.52 13.40
CA LEU A 463 -14.81 11.43 13.63
C LEU A 463 -14.65 10.91 15.07
N LEU A 464 -15.74 10.97 15.83
CA LEU A 464 -15.82 10.48 17.20
C LEU A 464 -16.97 9.48 17.30
N THR A 465 -16.68 8.25 17.72
CA THR A 465 -17.68 7.19 17.70
C THR A 465 -17.80 6.45 19.03
N SER A 466 -19.00 5.95 19.32
CA SER A 466 -19.30 4.98 20.37
C SER A 466 -20.38 4.03 19.84
N LEU A 467 -19.96 3.06 18.99
CA LEU A 467 -20.88 2.12 18.32
C LEU A 467 -20.71 0.69 18.81
N ARG A 468 -19.50 0.31 19.18
CA ARG A 468 -19.16 -0.98 19.79
C ARG A 468 -18.47 -0.76 21.12
N ILE A 469 -18.66 -1.70 22.02
CA ILE A 469 -17.96 -1.75 23.29
C ILE A 469 -17.46 -3.17 23.44
N ASP A 470 -16.15 -3.33 23.49
CA ASP A 470 -15.52 -4.62 23.69
C ASP A 470 -15.30 -4.86 25.18
N ASP A 471 -15.70 -6.02 25.65
CA ASP A 471 -15.39 -6.53 26.98
C ASP A 471 -13.93 -7.00 26.99
N SER A 472 -13.08 -6.38 27.78
CA SER A 472 -11.71 -6.86 28.01
C SER A 472 -11.62 -7.50 29.41
N LEU A 473 -11.65 -8.81 29.43
CA LEU A 473 -11.39 -9.58 30.66
C LEU A 473 -9.94 -9.34 31.16
N LEU A 474 -9.03 -8.95 30.27
CA LEU A 474 -7.63 -8.69 30.62
C LEU A 474 -7.44 -7.37 31.39
N ASP A 475 -8.25 -6.34 31.09
CA ASP A 475 -8.11 -5.02 31.73
C ASP A 475 -8.92 -4.86 33.01
N GLN A 476 -9.63 -5.91 33.46
CA GLN A 476 -10.49 -5.90 34.66
C GLN A 476 -11.49 -4.72 34.68
N THR A 477 -11.77 -4.11 33.54
CA THR A 477 -12.76 -3.03 33.42
C THR A 477 -14.11 -3.63 33.06
N SER A 478 -15.15 -3.34 33.88
CA SER A 478 -16.51 -3.72 33.51
C SER A 478 -16.91 -3.03 32.20
N TYR A 479 -17.74 -3.72 31.41
CA TYR A 479 -18.36 -3.19 30.17
C TYR A 479 -18.84 -1.74 30.34
N PHE A 480 -19.51 -1.45 31.45
CA PHE A 480 -20.02 -0.13 31.78
C PHE A 480 -18.91 0.91 31.96
N MET A 481 -17.79 0.57 32.60
CA MET A 481 -16.68 1.50 32.81
C MET A 481 -15.94 1.77 31.48
N ALA A 482 -15.82 0.79 30.58
CA ALA A 482 -15.25 0.97 29.25
C ALA A 482 -16.09 1.96 28.42
N GLU A 483 -17.42 1.82 28.50
CA GLU A 483 -18.38 2.73 27.88
C GLU A 483 -18.23 4.17 28.39
N LEU A 484 -18.21 4.36 29.68
CA LEU A 484 -18.03 5.68 30.31
C LEU A 484 -16.70 6.34 29.87
N LYS A 485 -15.61 5.58 29.85
CA LYS A 485 -14.31 6.07 29.35
C LYS A 485 -14.40 6.54 27.91
N LYS A 486 -15.13 5.81 27.04
CA LYS A 486 -15.31 6.18 25.63
C LYS A 486 -16.08 7.48 25.49
N LEU A 487 -17.19 7.63 26.24
CA LEU A 487 -17.97 8.87 26.29
C LEU A 487 -17.14 10.04 26.86
N GLN A 488 -16.33 9.79 27.91
CA GLN A 488 -15.43 10.79 28.47
C GLN A 488 -14.42 11.30 27.46
N ARG A 489 -13.81 10.42 26.66
CA ARG A 489 -12.89 10.81 25.58
C ARG A 489 -13.56 11.70 24.54
N ILE A 490 -14.80 11.37 24.13
CA ILE A 490 -15.59 12.21 23.21
C ILE A 490 -15.74 13.63 23.78
N ILE A 491 -16.19 13.74 25.02
CA ILE A 491 -16.36 15.06 25.67
C ILE A 491 -15.03 15.81 25.80
N HIS A 492 -13.95 15.11 26.14
CA HIS A 492 -12.62 15.72 26.26
C HIS A 492 -12.14 16.27 24.92
N CYS A 493 -12.32 15.53 23.84
CA CYS A 493 -12.00 16.00 22.49
C CYS A 493 -12.83 17.25 22.12
N LEU A 494 -14.14 17.24 22.38
CA LEU A 494 -15.01 18.38 22.10
C LEU A 494 -14.65 19.64 22.92
N GLN A 495 -14.13 19.46 24.14
CA GLN A 495 -13.64 20.56 24.99
C GLN A 495 -12.42 21.28 24.41
N THR A 496 -11.62 20.64 23.55
CA THR A 496 -10.52 21.30 22.85
C THR A 496 -10.98 22.25 21.75
N GLY A 497 -12.29 22.31 21.47
CA GLY A 497 -12.87 23.14 20.40
C GLY A 497 -12.88 22.46 19.03
N ALA A 498 -12.63 21.16 18.97
CA ALA A 498 -12.66 20.38 17.72
C ALA A 498 -14.06 20.42 17.07
N LYS A 499 -14.08 20.64 15.74
CA LYS A 499 -15.29 20.43 14.94
C LYS A 499 -15.41 18.93 14.65
N ALA A 500 -16.45 18.30 15.19
CA ALA A 500 -16.55 16.83 15.13
C ALA A 500 -17.91 16.35 14.64
N LEU A 501 -17.90 15.15 14.04
CA LEU A 501 -19.06 14.31 13.83
C LEU A 501 -19.06 13.20 14.88
N VAL A 502 -20.07 13.21 15.76
CA VAL A 502 -20.23 12.27 16.86
C VAL A 502 -21.28 11.23 16.47
N LEU A 503 -20.89 9.95 16.46
CA LEU A 503 -21.76 8.83 16.12
C LEU A 503 -21.91 7.91 17.34
N ILE A 504 -23.12 7.79 17.86
CA ILE A 504 -23.42 7.04 19.07
C ILE A 504 -24.53 6.04 18.82
N ASP A 505 -24.30 4.79 19.17
CA ASP A 505 -25.31 3.74 19.15
C ASP A 505 -25.55 3.23 20.56
N GLU A 506 -26.59 3.74 21.18
CA GLU A 506 -27.09 3.34 22.50
C GLU A 506 -26.05 3.40 23.62
N ILE A 507 -26.21 4.28 24.57
CA ILE A 507 -25.32 4.39 25.72
C ILE A 507 -25.93 3.78 27.00
N LEU A 508 -25.06 3.48 27.96
CA LEU A 508 -25.41 3.02 29.30
C LEU A 508 -26.17 1.69 29.26
N ARG A 509 -25.72 0.74 28.42
CA ARG A 509 -26.36 -0.59 28.28
C ARG A 509 -26.27 -1.45 29.55
N GLY A 510 -25.33 -1.14 30.45
CA GLY A 510 -25.07 -1.91 31.68
C GLY A 510 -25.76 -1.39 32.95
N THR A 511 -26.75 -0.47 32.85
CA THR A 511 -27.45 0.10 34.01
C THR A 511 -28.96 -0.05 33.90
N ASN A 512 -29.69 0.39 34.95
CA ASN A 512 -31.15 0.38 34.96
C ASN A 512 -31.75 1.36 33.94
N SER A 513 -33.02 1.19 33.57
CA SER A 513 -33.70 1.97 32.54
C SER A 513 -33.81 3.46 32.85
N GLU A 514 -34.02 3.83 34.14
CA GLU A 514 -34.18 5.22 34.57
C GLU A 514 -32.84 5.97 34.46
N ASP A 515 -31.73 5.39 34.97
CA ASP A 515 -30.39 5.96 34.86
C ASP A 515 -29.95 6.07 33.38
N LYS A 516 -30.32 5.08 32.55
CA LYS A 516 -30.04 5.09 31.12
C LYS A 516 -30.73 6.27 30.43
N THR A 517 -32.03 6.47 30.61
CA THR A 517 -32.78 7.57 30.02
C THR A 517 -32.23 8.91 30.50
N PHE A 518 -32.05 9.07 31.83
CA PHE A 518 -31.51 10.27 32.43
C PHE A 518 -30.11 10.60 31.94
N GLY A 519 -29.21 9.63 31.94
CA GLY A 519 -27.84 9.81 31.46
C GLY A 519 -27.77 10.15 29.95
N SER A 520 -28.60 9.49 29.13
CA SER A 520 -28.68 9.76 27.67
C SER A 520 -29.19 11.17 27.39
N GLU A 521 -30.24 11.62 28.10
CA GLU A 521 -30.77 12.96 27.95
C GLU A 521 -29.70 14.03 28.30
N HIS A 522 -29.04 13.89 29.44
CA HIS A 522 -28.01 14.83 29.88
C HIS A 522 -26.81 14.83 28.97
N PHE A 523 -26.41 13.69 28.43
CA PHE A 523 -25.34 13.59 27.47
C PHE A 523 -25.70 14.28 26.13
N ILE A 524 -26.92 14.06 25.62
CA ILE A 524 -27.43 14.74 24.40
C ILE A 524 -27.41 16.25 24.63
N ARG A 525 -27.97 16.76 25.75
CA ARG A 525 -27.99 18.20 26.09
C ARG A 525 -26.57 18.77 26.20
N ARG A 526 -25.61 17.97 26.68
CA ARG A 526 -24.19 18.38 26.75
C ARG A 526 -23.53 18.46 25.39
N LEU A 527 -23.81 17.54 24.45
CA LEU A 527 -23.31 17.59 23.07
C LEU A 527 -23.73 18.89 22.36
N LEU A 528 -24.95 19.36 22.57
CA LEU A 528 -25.46 20.59 21.95
C LEU A 528 -24.70 21.87 22.36
N GLN A 529 -23.92 21.81 23.44
CA GLN A 529 -23.10 22.94 23.90
C GLN A 529 -21.80 23.09 23.12
N TYR A 530 -21.42 22.08 22.33
CA TYR A 530 -20.17 22.05 21.57
C TYR A 530 -20.38 22.31 20.07
N HIS A 531 -19.28 22.51 19.37
CA HIS A 531 -19.24 22.66 17.91
C HIS A 531 -19.20 21.31 17.21
N CYS A 532 -20.20 20.46 17.46
CA CYS A 532 -20.27 19.14 16.83
C CYS A 532 -21.61 18.93 16.14
N LEU A 533 -21.60 18.01 15.16
CA LEU A 533 -22.78 17.35 14.63
C LEU A 533 -22.89 15.98 15.30
N ALA A 534 -24.09 15.57 15.66
CA ALA A 534 -24.27 14.29 16.34
C ALA A 534 -25.40 13.46 15.75
N LEU A 535 -25.18 12.16 15.57
CA LEU A 535 -26.22 11.18 15.34
C LEU A 535 -26.25 10.22 16.53
N PHE A 536 -27.41 10.13 17.16
CA PHE A 536 -27.64 9.32 18.35
C PHE A 536 -28.72 8.28 18.08
N ALA A 537 -28.34 7.02 17.96
CA ALA A 537 -29.28 5.91 17.81
C ALA A 537 -29.68 5.35 19.16
N THR A 538 -30.96 5.06 19.32
CA THR A 538 -31.52 4.51 20.56
C THR A 538 -32.77 3.66 20.31
N HIS A 539 -33.05 2.75 21.21
CA HIS A 539 -34.36 2.08 21.27
C HIS A 539 -35.29 2.71 22.32
N ASP A 540 -34.80 3.67 23.10
CA ASP A 540 -35.60 4.40 24.10
C ASP A 540 -36.43 5.50 23.42
N LEU A 541 -37.73 5.25 23.30
CA LEU A 541 -38.65 6.17 22.62
C LEU A 541 -38.92 7.43 23.48
N ALA A 542 -38.67 7.40 24.80
CA ALA A 542 -38.82 8.55 25.66
C ALA A 542 -37.89 9.70 25.27
N LEU A 543 -36.68 9.39 24.77
CA LEU A 543 -35.76 10.40 24.28
C LEU A 543 -36.29 11.18 23.07
N GLY A 544 -37.25 10.63 22.32
CA GLY A 544 -37.91 11.33 21.20
C GLY A 544 -38.62 12.63 21.64
N THR A 545 -38.98 12.77 22.92
CA THR A 545 -39.57 14.01 23.46
C THR A 545 -38.57 15.18 23.50
N LEU A 546 -37.28 14.90 23.31
CA LEU A 546 -36.22 15.93 23.23
C LEU A 546 -36.18 16.68 21.88
N GLU A 547 -37.07 16.35 20.94
CA GLU A 547 -37.16 17.07 19.66
C GLU A 547 -37.32 18.57 19.91
N GLN A 548 -36.41 19.33 19.33
CA GLN A 548 -36.37 20.78 19.45
C GLN A 548 -36.01 21.41 18.11
N PRO A 549 -36.90 22.18 17.48
CA PRO A 549 -36.62 22.87 16.23
C PRO A 549 -35.31 23.65 16.31
N GLY A 550 -34.47 23.51 15.28
CA GLY A 550 -33.17 24.17 15.20
C GLY A 550 -32.04 23.51 16.05
N SER A 551 -32.31 22.41 16.73
CA SER A 551 -31.31 21.73 17.55
C SER A 551 -31.33 20.21 17.41
N ILE A 552 -32.49 19.58 17.60
CA ILE A 552 -32.69 18.12 17.58
C ILE A 552 -33.83 17.77 16.66
N THR A 553 -33.60 16.83 15.75
CA THR A 553 -34.65 16.25 14.89
C THR A 553 -34.71 14.73 15.05
N ASN A 554 -35.94 14.20 15.14
CA ASN A 554 -36.19 12.78 15.23
C ASN A 554 -36.28 12.12 13.86
N TYR A 555 -35.58 11.00 13.72
CA TYR A 555 -35.75 10.06 12.62
C TYR A 555 -35.97 8.66 13.17
N CYS A 556 -36.50 7.77 12.32
CA CYS A 556 -36.70 6.38 12.70
C CYS A 556 -36.48 5.42 11.54
N PHE A 557 -36.19 4.18 11.91
CA PHE A 557 -36.28 3.03 11.04
C PHE A 557 -37.48 2.19 11.48
N GLU A 558 -38.46 2.08 10.60
CA GLU A 558 -39.65 1.27 10.85
C GLU A 558 -39.53 -0.12 10.24
N SER A 559 -40.27 -1.03 10.79
CA SER A 559 -40.50 -2.38 10.26
C SER A 559 -41.97 -2.55 9.90
N VAL A 560 -42.24 -3.33 8.91
CA VAL A 560 -43.61 -3.66 8.47
C VAL A 560 -43.82 -5.15 8.68
N ILE A 561 -45.01 -5.51 9.18
CA ILE A 561 -45.40 -6.91 9.30
C ILE A 561 -46.27 -7.20 8.07
N GLU A 562 -45.76 -8.00 7.14
CA GLU A 562 -46.45 -8.44 5.93
C GLU A 562 -46.53 -9.96 5.92
N ASN A 563 -47.71 -10.50 5.66
CA ASN A 563 -47.96 -11.96 5.60
C ASN A 563 -47.49 -12.74 6.85
N GLY A 564 -47.49 -12.12 8.05
CA GLY A 564 -46.98 -12.75 9.26
C GLY A 564 -45.47 -12.83 9.34
N GLU A 565 -44.74 -12.10 8.52
CA GLU A 565 -43.31 -11.93 8.57
C GLU A 565 -42.92 -10.47 8.83
N LEU A 566 -41.81 -10.31 9.60
CA LEU A 566 -41.27 -9.00 9.91
C LEU A 566 -40.27 -8.60 8.81
N HIS A 567 -40.60 -7.55 8.09
CA HIS A 567 -39.77 -6.99 7.04
C HIS A 567 -39.18 -5.65 7.47
N PHE A 568 -37.89 -5.44 7.16
CA PHE A 568 -37.20 -4.19 7.37
C PHE A 568 -36.93 -3.55 6.01
N ASN A 569 -37.44 -2.33 5.78
CA ASN A 569 -37.20 -1.59 4.55
C ASN A 569 -35.86 -0.83 4.58
N TYR A 570 -35.23 -0.68 5.76
CA TYR A 570 -34.00 0.05 5.97
C TYR A 570 -34.01 1.50 5.47
N GLN A 571 -35.20 2.12 5.39
CA GLN A 571 -35.40 3.50 4.98
C GLN A 571 -35.49 4.41 6.20
N LEU A 572 -34.65 5.48 6.19
CA LEU A 572 -34.68 6.52 7.21
C LEU A 572 -35.92 7.41 7.00
N GLN A 573 -36.76 7.52 8.02
CA GLN A 573 -38.00 8.30 7.97
C GLN A 573 -38.01 9.33 9.10
N ARG A 574 -38.64 10.47 8.87
CA ARG A 574 -38.79 11.49 9.91
C ARG A 574 -39.82 11.07 10.95
N GLY A 575 -39.49 11.25 12.23
CA GLY A 575 -40.36 10.94 13.37
C GLY A 575 -39.79 9.89 14.29
N ILE A 576 -40.64 9.34 15.17
CA ILE A 576 -40.30 8.35 16.18
C ILE A 576 -40.89 7.00 15.78
N ALA A 577 -40.11 5.91 15.95
CA ALA A 577 -40.59 4.56 15.65
C ALA A 577 -41.83 4.17 16.46
N ARG A 578 -42.80 3.55 15.81
CA ARG A 578 -44.09 3.17 16.43
C ARG A 578 -44.18 1.68 16.76
N ASN A 579 -43.41 0.83 16.06
CA ASN A 579 -43.57 -0.62 16.13
C ASN A 579 -42.70 -1.27 17.23
N ARG A 580 -43.33 -2.13 18.08
CA ARG A 580 -42.70 -2.97 19.09
C ARG A 580 -42.49 -4.38 18.54
N ASN A 581 -41.37 -4.67 17.91
CA ASN A 581 -41.15 -5.93 17.20
C ASN A 581 -40.78 -7.12 18.07
N ALA A 582 -40.21 -6.87 19.25
CA ALA A 582 -39.75 -7.95 20.15
C ALA A 582 -40.91 -8.89 20.57
N SER A 583 -42.05 -8.35 20.98
CA SER A 583 -43.21 -9.15 21.37
C SER A 583 -43.79 -9.97 20.21
N PHE A 584 -43.75 -9.44 18.99
CA PHE A 584 -44.16 -10.17 17.79
C PHE A 584 -43.25 -11.35 17.50
N LEU A 585 -41.93 -11.14 17.56
CA LEU A 585 -40.94 -12.21 17.36
C LEU A 585 -41.03 -13.29 18.44
N MET A 586 -41.20 -12.91 19.70
CA MET A 586 -41.37 -13.86 20.79
C MET A 586 -42.63 -14.73 20.60
N LYS A 587 -43.74 -14.13 20.12
CA LYS A 587 -44.95 -14.89 19.76
C LYS A 587 -44.70 -15.82 18.56
N LYS A 588 -44.01 -15.35 17.51
CA LYS A 588 -43.72 -16.16 16.33
C LYS A 588 -42.79 -17.35 16.62
N MET A 589 -41.95 -17.21 17.64
CA MET A 589 -41.01 -18.26 18.10
C MET A 589 -41.57 -19.14 19.20
N ASP A 590 -42.85 -19.02 19.54
CA ASP A 590 -43.52 -19.73 20.62
C ASP A 590 -42.81 -19.61 22.00
N ILE A 591 -42.22 -18.43 22.23
CA ILE A 591 -41.57 -18.12 23.51
C ILE A 591 -42.59 -17.56 24.52
N ILE A 592 -43.60 -16.82 24.03
CA ILE A 592 -44.73 -16.28 24.79
C ILE A 592 -46.06 -16.48 24.05
#